data_aef9719268575e828768ed8ef1f712fd
#
_entry.id   aef9719268575e828768ed8ef1f712fd
#
_cell.length_a   1.000
_cell.length_b   1.000
_cell.length_c   1.000
_cell.angle_alpha   90.00
_cell.angle_beta   90.00
_cell.angle_gamma   90.00
#
_symmetry.space_group_name_H-M   'P 1'
#
loop_
_entity.id
_entity.type
_entity.pdbx_description
1 polymer ?
#
loop_
_entity_poly.entity_id
_entity_poly.type
_entity_poly.pdbx_seq_one_letter_code
_entity_poly.pdbx_strand_id
1 'polypeptide(L)'
;LTSNMKSGIGRWSVEEITQFLKTGQTAHSAAFGSMTDVIENSTQYLSDADLRAIAVYLRSLKSSDTSAAAPQANDVATTALTKGDVSHPGAQEYVDNCSACHGLNGKGYANTFPALAHNPAVLSDDPSSLISVTLRGSKMAVTGDKVTGLTMPGFAWRLDDEQAARVLTFIRSSWGNEAPKVEASEVSAIRKDIPHKELAQQPSLKP
;
A
#
# COMPACT_ATOMS: atom_id res chain seq x y z
N LEU A 1 2.82 10.69 -10.29
CA LEU A 1 3.55 11.18 -9.11
C LEU A 1 3.34 12.69 -9.01
N THR A 2 2.80 13.16 -7.90
CA THR A 2 2.55 14.58 -7.64
C THR A 2 3.00 14.95 -6.24
N SER A 3 3.22 16.25 -5.99
CA SER A 3 3.53 16.77 -4.66
C SER A 3 2.31 16.91 -3.74
N ASN A 4 1.24 16.13 -3.97
CA ASN A 4 0.07 16.10 -3.09
C ASN A 4 0.48 15.63 -1.69
N MET A 5 0.01 16.33 -0.65
CA MET A 5 0.37 16.06 0.74
C MET A 5 -0.34 14.82 1.31
N LYS A 6 -1.47 14.42 0.73
CA LYS A 6 -2.28 13.26 1.15
C LYS A 6 -1.90 12.01 0.38
N SER A 7 -2.10 12.01 -0.93
CA SER A 7 -2.00 10.83 -1.81
C SER A 7 -0.77 10.82 -2.73
N GLY A 8 0.14 11.78 -2.56
CA GLY A 8 1.36 11.90 -3.35
C GLY A 8 2.63 11.84 -2.51
N ILE A 9 3.72 12.29 -3.12
CA ILE A 9 5.04 12.34 -2.49
C ILE A 9 5.31 13.67 -1.75
N GLY A 10 4.28 14.51 -1.54
CA GLY A 10 4.43 15.84 -0.95
C GLY A 10 5.06 15.86 0.45
N ARG A 11 4.91 14.77 1.22
CA ARG A 11 5.47 14.60 2.56
C ARG A 11 6.86 13.96 2.56
N TRP A 12 7.33 13.46 1.42
CA TRP A 12 8.59 12.73 1.34
C TRP A 12 9.75 13.71 1.15
N SER A 13 10.86 13.49 1.81
CA SER A 13 12.10 14.20 1.56
C SER A 13 12.74 13.77 0.23
N VAL A 14 13.70 14.53 -0.25
CA VAL A 14 14.50 14.14 -1.44
C VAL A 14 15.22 12.82 -1.17
N GLU A 15 15.70 12.63 0.04
CA GLU A 15 16.40 11.43 0.50
C GLU A 15 15.47 10.20 0.48
N GLU A 16 14.24 10.34 0.96
CA GLU A 16 13.24 9.27 0.94
C GLU A 16 12.82 8.89 -0.49
N ILE A 17 12.65 9.87 -1.39
CA ILE A 17 12.37 9.58 -2.80
C ILE A 17 13.56 8.87 -3.45
N THR A 18 14.79 9.32 -3.18
CA THR A 18 16.02 8.68 -3.65
C THR A 18 16.09 7.23 -3.16
N GLN A 19 15.84 7.01 -1.87
CA GLN A 19 15.79 5.67 -1.27
C GLN A 19 14.70 4.79 -1.93
N PHE A 20 13.49 5.33 -2.15
CA PHE A 20 12.42 4.60 -2.79
C PHE A 20 12.79 4.16 -4.21
N LEU A 21 13.39 5.04 -5.00
CA LEU A 21 13.84 4.72 -6.36
C LEU A 21 14.97 3.68 -6.35
N LYS A 22 15.82 3.68 -5.32
CA LYS A 22 16.93 2.72 -5.17
C LYS A 22 16.48 1.35 -4.69
N THR A 23 15.59 1.31 -3.70
CA THR A 23 15.30 0.09 -2.93
C THR A 23 13.84 -0.39 -3.01
N GLY A 24 12.95 0.44 -3.53
CA GLY A 24 11.51 0.17 -3.54
C GLY A 24 10.79 0.40 -2.21
N GLN A 25 11.46 0.93 -1.18
CA GLN A 25 10.87 1.10 0.15
C GLN A 25 11.26 2.40 0.82
N THR A 26 10.31 2.94 1.58
CA THR A 26 10.50 4.02 2.57
C THR A 26 9.68 3.73 3.83
N ALA A 27 9.75 4.61 4.82
CA ALA A 27 8.86 4.57 5.98
C ALA A 27 7.37 4.78 5.60
N HIS A 28 7.09 5.38 4.45
CA HIS A 28 5.73 5.75 4.03
C HIS A 28 5.06 4.73 3.12
N SER A 29 5.84 3.96 2.36
CA SER A 29 5.29 3.08 1.34
C SER A 29 6.32 2.06 0.84
N ALA A 30 5.83 1.05 0.13
CA ALA A 30 6.64 0.14 -0.68
C ALA A 30 6.14 0.14 -2.12
N ALA A 31 7.03 -0.11 -3.06
CA ALA A 31 6.68 -0.30 -4.46
C ALA A 31 5.90 -1.61 -4.64
N PHE A 32 4.91 -1.56 -5.53
CA PHE A 32 4.13 -2.72 -5.94
C PHE A 32 3.74 -2.62 -7.42
N GLY A 33 3.27 -3.72 -7.98
CA GLY A 33 2.91 -3.79 -9.40
C GLY A 33 4.10 -3.44 -10.31
N SER A 34 3.83 -2.77 -11.41
CA SER A 34 4.86 -2.42 -12.41
C SER A 34 6.01 -1.54 -11.88
N MET A 35 5.81 -0.83 -10.76
CA MET A 35 6.89 -0.05 -10.16
C MET A 35 7.99 -0.95 -9.59
N THR A 36 7.65 -2.16 -9.16
CA THR A 36 8.63 -3.18 -8.75
C THR A 36 9.60 -3.50 -9.89
N ASP A 37 9.07 -3.74 -11.09
CA ASP A 37 9.88 -4.02 -12.27
C ASP A 37 10.80 -2.84 -12.66
N VAL A 38 10.30 -1.61 -12.53
CA VAL A 38 11.10 -0.40 -12.79
C VAL A 38 12.28 -0.32 -11.84
N ILE A 39 12.08 -0.64 -10.56
CA ILE A 39 13.15 -0.62 -9.58
C ILE A 39 14.13 -1.77 -9.82
N GLU A 40 13.64 -3.00 -9.98
CA GLU A 40 14.48 -4.19 -10.16
C GLU A 40 15.33 -4.12 -11.43
N ASN A 41 14.77 -3.59 -12.53
CA ASN A 41 15.41 -3.65 -13.83
C ASN A 41 16.04 -2.31 -14.29
N SER A 42 15.86 -1.23 -13.55
CA SER A 42 16.31 0.10 -13.97
C SER A 42 16.88 0.92 -12.82
N THR A 43 16.04 1.49 -11.95
CA THR A 43 16.46 2.56 -11.06
C THR A 43 17.50 2.14 -10.02
N GLN A 44 17.50 0.89 -9.56
CA GLN A 44 18.52 0.41 -8.63
C GLN A 44 19.97 0.53 -9.18
N TYR A 45 20.15 0.56 -10.50
CA TYR A 45 21.46 0.63 -11.15
C TYR A 45 21.92 2.05 -11.44
N LEU A 46 21.06 3.05 -11.22
CA LEU A 46 21.43 4.46 -11.37
C LEU A 46 22.38 4.89 -10.26
N SER A 47 23.21 5.90 -10.56
CA SER A 47 24.04 6.52 -9.54
C SER A 47 23.19 7.28 -8.52
N ASP A 48 23.69 7.44 -7.30
CA ASP A 48 22.99 8.21 -6.25
C ASP A 48 22.78 9.68 -6.69
N ALA A 49 23.69 10.23 -7.50
CA ALA A 49 23.55 11.57 -8.06
C ALA A 49 22.36 11.66 -9.03
N ASP A 50 22.20 10.67 -9.91
CA ASP A 50 21.07 10.64 -10.86
C ASP A 50 19.74 10.42 -10.14
N LEU A 51 19.69 9.49 -9.19
CA LEU A 51 18.49 9.27 -8.36
C LEU A 51 18.09 10.52 -7.58
N ARG A 52 19.07 11.23 -7.00
CA ARG A 52 18.84 12.50 -6.32
C ARG A 52 18.33 13.56 -7.29
N ALA A 53 18.87 13.66 -8.49
CA ALA A 53 18.42 14.61 -9.50
C ALA A 53 16.94 14.35 -9.89
N ILE A 54 16.58 13.08 -10.09
CA ILE A 54 15.19 12.66 -10.32
C ILE A 54 14.30 13.05 -9.12
N ALA A 55 14.75 12.79 -7.90
CA ALA A 55 14.00 13.11 -6.69
C ALA A 55 13.76 14.62 -6.53
N VAL A 56 14.76 15.45 -6.80
CA VAL A 56 14.65 16.92 -6.80
C VAL A 56 13.64 17.38 -7.85
N TYR A 57 13.70 16.84 -9.06
CA TYR A 57 12.73 17.15 -10.12
C TYR A 57 11.30 16.76 -9.70
N LEU A 58 11.07 15.55 -9.21
CA LEU A 58 9.77 15.10 -8.76
C LEU A 58 9.20 15.98 -7.65
N ARG A 59 10.03 16.42 -6.72
CA ARG A 59 9.64 17.37 -5.66
C ARG A 59 9.28 18.75 -6.18
N SER A 60 9.86 19.18 -7.31
CA SER A 60 9.56 20.49 -7.94
C SER A 60 8.21 20.53 -8.66
N LEU A 61 7.63 19.34 -8.95
CA LEU A 61 6.33 19.25 -9.61
C LEU A 61 5.23 19.76 -8.68
N LYS A 62 4.42 20.68 -9.17
CA LYS A 62 3.29 21.22 -8.42
C LYS A 62 2.19 20.16 -8.25
N SER A 63 1.56 20.15 -7.07
CA SER A 63 0.33 19.40 -6.87
C SER A 63 -0.82 20.07 -7.65
N SER A 64 -1.67 19.27 -8.27
CA SER A 64 -2.94 19.73 -8.83
C SER A 64 -3.96 20.07 -7.75
N ASP A 65 -3.82 19.49 -6.57
CA ASP A 65 -4.63 19.79 -5.39
C ASP A 65 -3.74 20.34 -4.28
N THR A 66 -3.83 21.65 -4.06
CA THR A 66 -3.09 22.37 -3.01
C THR A 66 -3.85 22.43 -1.69
N SER A 67 -5.11 21.98 -1.65
CA SER A 67 -5.95 21.98 -0.44
C SER A 67 -5.74 20.71 0.42
N ALA A 68 -5.14 19.65 -0.15
CA ALA A 68 -4.93 18.40 0.54
C ALA A 68 -4.00 18.56 1.75
N ALA A 69 -4.53 18.40 2.94
CA ALA A 69 -3.76 18.40 4.18
C ALA A 69 -3.03 17.07 4.40
N ALA A 70 -1.94 17.11 5.14
CA ALA A 70 -1.29 15.90 5.62
C ALA A 70 -2.22 15.15 6.59
N PRO A 71 -2.31 13.81 6.51
CA PRO A 71 -3.14 13.03 7.42
C PRO A 71 -2.64 13.17 8.86
N GLN A 72 -3.60 13.21 9.81
CA GLN A 72 -3.31 13.30 11.23
C GLN A 72 -3.47 11.93 11.87
N ALA A 73 -2.49 11.51 12.67
CA ALA A 73 -2.55 10.22 13.35
C ALA A 73 -3.69 10.20 14.39
N ASN A 74 -4.40 9.07 14.48
CA ASN A 74 -5.28 8.75 15.59
C ASN A 74 -5.17 7.26 15.96
N ASP A 75 -5.43 6.94 17.22
CA ASP A 75 -5.27 5.59 17.76
C ASP A 75 -6.61 4.90 18.07
N VAL A 76 -7.73 5.41 17.56
CA VAL A 76 -9.07 4.86 17.84
C VAL A 76 -9.14 3.40 17.37
N ALA A 77 -8.82 3.13 16.11
CA ALA A 77 -8.82 1.78 15.56
C ALA A 77 -7.83 0.86 16.29
N THR A 78 -6.62 1.34 16.57
CA THR A 78 -5.61 0.57 17.33
C THR A 78 -6.13 0.17 18.70
N THR A 79 -6.75 1.12 19.40
CA THR A 79 -7.30 0.87 20.75
C THR A 79 -8.44 -0.14 20.72
N ALA A 80 -9.35 -0.04 19.76
CA ALA A 80 -10.45 -0.99 19.57
C ALA A 80 -9.92 -2.40 19.29
N LEU A 81 -9.06 -2.55 18.28
CA LEU A 81 -8.49 -3.83 17.88
C LEU A 81 -7.65 -4.50 18.99
N THR A 82 -6.89 -3.71 19.77
CA THR A 82 -6.10 -4.24 20.90
C THR A 82 -6.98 -4.79 22.01
N LYS A 83 -8.21 -4.26 22.17
CA LYS A 83 -9.22 -4.76 23.10
C LYS A 83 -10.06 -5.92 22.53
N GLY A 84 -9.78 -6.35 21.29
CA GLY A 84 -10.57 -7.37 20.59
C GLY A 84 -11.91 -6.85 20.07
N ASP A 85 -12.11 -5.53 20.01
CA ASP A 85 -13.32 -4.95 19.44
C ASP A 85 -13.18 -4.90 17.90
N VAL A 86 -13.92 -5.75 17.25
CA VAL A 86 -14.02 -5.87 15.78
C VAL A 86 -15.41 -5.50 15.25
N SER A 87 -16.18 -4.75 16.03
CA SER A 87 -17.55 -4.34 15.67
C SER A 87 -17.62 -3.38 14.49
N HIS A 88 -16.53 -2.66 14.22
CA HIS A 88 -16.47 -1.79 13.04
C HIS A 88 -16.44 -2.64 11.75
N PRO A 89 -17.27 -2.32 10.74
CA PRO A 89 -17.28 -3.05 9.47
C PRO A 89 -15.87 -3.14 8.84
N GLY A 90 -15.44 -4.33 8.50
CA GLY A 90 -14.11 -4.61 7.93
C GLY A 90 -13.00 -4.87 8.95
N ALA A 91 -13.23 -4.61 10.24
CA ALA A 91 -12.24 -4.81 11.29
C ALA A 91 -11.90 -6.30 11.48
N GLN A 92 -12.91 -7.18 11.44
CA GLN A 92 -12.68 -8.63 11.54
C GLN A 92 -11.87 -9.13 10.34
N GLU A 93 -12.24 -8.74 9.13
CA GLU A 93 -11.50 -9.11 7.92
C GLU A 93 -10.04 -8.60 7.98
N TYR A 94 -9.82 -7.42 8.55
CA TYR A 94 -8.47 -6.87 8.76
C TYR A 94 -7.66 -7.72 9.73
N VAL A 95 -8.22 -8.08 10.87
CA VAL A 95 -7.53 -8.91 11.87
C VAL A 95 -7.16 -10.27 11.28
N ASP A 96 -8.10 -10.90 10.57
CA ASP A 96 -7.93 -12.26 10.06
C ASP A 96 -6.97 -12.37 8.87
N ASN A 97 -6.78 -11.28 8.10
CA ASN A 97 -6.05 -11.37 6.83
C ASN A 97 -4.86 -10.41 6.71
N CYS A 98 -4.82 -9.32 7.46
CA CYS A 98 -3.89 -8.21 7.22
C CYS A 98 -2.99 -7.88 8.42
N SER A 99 -3.53 -8.00 9.64
CA SER A 99 -2.91 -7.49 10.85
C SER A 99 -1.58 -8.16 11.20
N ALA A 100 -1.39 -9.44 10.83
CA ALA A 100 -0.15 -10.16 11.09
C ALA A 100 1.09 -9.49 10.45
N CYS A 101 0.91 -8.92 9.26
CA CYS A 101 1.98 -8.20 8.55
C CYS A 101 1.92 -6.69 8.76
N HIS A 102 0.72 -6.11 8.78
CA HIS A 102 0.56 -4.65 8.83
C HIS A 102 0.36 -4.08 10.24
N GLY A 103 0.27 -4.95 11.27
CA GLY A 103 0.08 -4.57 12.68
C GLY A 103 -1.34 -4.08 12.98
N LEU A 104 -1.77 -4.15 14.24
CA LEU A 104 -3.08 -3.61 14.66
C LEU A 104 -3.14 -2.08 14.55
N ASN A 105 -1.97 -1.43 14.54
CA ASN A 105 -1.82 0.02 14.41
C ASN A 105 -1.63 0.49 12.94
N GLY A 106 -1.69 -0.42 11.98
CA GLY A 106 -1.50 -0.12 10.57
C GLY A 106 -0.10 0.40 10.18
N LYS A 107 0.88 0.38 11.10
CA LYS A 107 2.24 0.92 10.85
C LYS A 107 3.18 -0.08 10.18
N GLY A 108 2.74 -1.35 10.04
CA GLY A 108 3.59 -2.39 9.52
C GLY A 108 4.81 -2.64 10.40
N TYR A 109 5.88 -3.11 9.77
CA TYR A 109 7.17 -3.34 10.42
C TYR A 109 8.28 -2.71 9.57
N ALA A 110 9.03 -1.82 10.16
CA ALA A 110 10.07 -1.06 9.47
C ALA A 110 10.99 -1.96 8.64
N ASN A 111 11.23 -1.58 7.40
CA ASN A 111 12.06 -2.31 6.43
C ASN A 111 11.57 -3.72 6.06
N THR A 112 10.39 -4.14 6.52
CA THR A 112 9.85 -5.50 6.31
C THR A 112 8.47 -5.43 5.67
N PHE A 113 7.48 -4.88 6.36
CA PHE A 113 6.11 -4.74 5.86
C PHE A 113 5.69 -3.29 5.84
N PRO A 114 5.14 -2.78 4.72
CA PRO A 114 4.81 -1.37 4.58
C PRO A 114 3.70 -0.95 5.52
N ALA A 115 3.74 0.32 5.94
CA ALA A 115 2.64 0.94 6.64
C ALA A 115 1.40 1.06 5.73
N LEU A 116 0.22 0.90 6.32
CA LEU A 116 -1.07 1.26 5.74
C LEU A 116 -1.54 2.62 6.26
N ALA A 117 -1.18 2.94 7.52
CA ALA A 117 -1.41 4.26 8.11
C ALA A 117 -0.65 5.32 7.31
N HIS A 118 -1.38 6.32 6.84
CA HIS A 118 -0.86 7.45 6.05
C HIS A 118 -0.13 7.07 4.75
N ASN A 119 -0.35 5.86 4.23
CA ASN A 119 0.24 5.43 2.98
C ASN A 119 -0.43 6.16 1.80
N PRO A 120 0.33 6.80 0.90
CA PRO A 120 -0.23 7.53 -0.24
C PRO A 120 -1.15 6.69 -1.14
N ALA A 121 -0.84 5.41 -1.34
CA ALA A 121 -1.68 4.50 -2.14
C ALA A 121 -3.02 4.19 -1.47
N VAL A 122 -3.03 4.11 -0.12
CA VAL A 122 -4.26 3.94 0.67
C VAL A 122 -5.12 5.20 0.63
N LEU A 123 -4.48 6.37 0.62
CA LEU A 123 -5.11 7.68 0.68
C LEU A 123 -5.52 8.24 -0.69
N SER A 124 -5.18 7.56 -1.78
CA SER A 124 -5.62 7.95 -3.14
C SER A 124 -7.14 7.95 -3.23
N ASP A 125 -7.74 8.95 -3.90
CA ASP A 125 -9.19 8.98 -4.14
C ASP A 125 -9.61 7.79 -5.02
N ASP A 126 -8.82 7.43 -6.02
CA ASP A 126 -8.99 6.21 -6.81
C ASP A 126 -8.44 4.99 -6.06
N PRO A 127 -9.30 4.02 -5.66
CA PRO A 127 -8.87 2.83 -4.92
C PRO A 127 -8.35 1.69 -5.82
N SER A 128 -8.33 1.85 -7.13
CA SER A 128 -8.06 0.75 -8.10
C SER A 128 -6.73 0.03 -7.84
N SER A 129 -5.66 0.79 -7.56
CA SER A 129 -4.36 0.20 -7.23
C SER A 129 -4.38 -0.57 -5.91
N LEU A 130 -5.09 -0.06 -4.90
CA LEU A 130 -5.25 -0.71 -3.60
C LEU A 130 -6.08 -1.99 -3.72
N ILE A 131 -7.18 -1.96 -4.46
CA ILE A 131 -7.99 -3.15 -4.77
C ILE A 131 -7.15 -4.18 -5.52
N SER A 132 -6.42 -3.75 -6.55
CA SER A 132 -5.60 -4.64 -7.37
C SER A 132 -4.52 -5.34 -6.55
N VAL A 133 -3.76 -4.62 -5.72
CA VAL A 133 -2.72 -5.24 -4.87
C VAL A 133 -3.32 -6.17 -3.82
N THR A 134 -4.50 -5.87 -3.31
CA THR A 134 -5.18 -6.75 -2.34
C THR A 134 -5.65 -8.05 -2.99
N LEU A 135 -6.23 -7.97 -4.16
CA LEU A 135 -6.75 -9.16 -4.84
C LEU A 135 -5.64 -10.02 -5.44
N ARG A 136 -4.63 -9.42 -6.08
CA ARG A 136 -3.56 -10.12 -6.81
C ARG A 136 -2.36 -10.44 -5.94
N GLY A 137 -2.16 -9.69 -4.85
CA GLY A 137 -0.90 -9.69 -4.13
C GLY A 137 0.18 -8.86 -4.84
N SER A 138 1.35 -8.82 -4.24
CA SER A 138 2.53 -8.19 -4.84
C SER A 138 3.80 -8.72 -4.20
N LYS A 139 4.86 -8.82 -4.98
CA LYS A 139 6.22 -9.08 -4.51
C LYS A 139 6.94 -7.74 -4.38
N MET A 140 7.68 -7.56 -3.30
CA MET A 140 8.56 -6.40 -3.13
C MET A 140 9.77 -6.50 -4.04
N ALA A 141 10.30 -5.35 -4.44
CA ALA A 141 11.49 -5.30 -5.28
C ALA A 141 12.70 -5.98 -4.60
N VAL A 142 13.39 -6.79 -5.37
CA VAL A 142 14.70 -7.39 -5.01
C VAL A 142 15.79 -6.50 -5.60
N THR A 143 16.63 -5.95 -4.73
CA THR A 143 17.72 -5.07 -5.15
C THR A 143 19.04 -5.50 -4.50
N GLY A 144 20.17 -4.95 -4.97
CA GLY A 144 21.47 -5.22 -4.37
C GLY A 144 21.51 -4.93 -2.87
N ASP A 145 20.78 -3.92 -2.41
CA ASP A 145 20.68 -3.53 -1.01
C ASP A 145 19.59 -4.31 -0.23
N LYS A 146 18.62 -4.90 -0.94
CA LYS A 146 17.50 -5.67 -0.38
C LYS A 146 17.26 -6.94 -1.16
N VAL A 147 17.94 -7.99 -0.76
CA VAL A 147 17.91 -9.30 -1.43
C VAL A 147 16.68 -10.16 -1.11
N THR A 148 15.91 -9.80 -0.09
CA THR A 148 14.70 -10.53 0.31
C THR A 148 13.46 -9.88 -0.28
N GLY A 149 12.90 -10.47 -1.33
CA GLY A 149 11.62 -10.05 -1.92
C GLY A 149 10.45 -10.66 -1.15
N LEU A 150 9.99 -9.98 -0.11
CA LEU A 150 8.77 -10.39 0.62
C LEU A 150 7.55 -10.28 -0.31
N THR A 151 6.61 -11.19 -0.11
CA THR A 151 5.40 -11.25 -0.93
C THR A 151 4.16 -11.00 -0.07
N MET A 152 3.35 -10.03 -0.46
CA MET A 152 1.98 -9.91 0.00
C MET A 152 1.15 -10.93 -0.79
N PRO A 153 0.46 -11.89 -0.13
CA PRO A 153 -0.39 -12.83 -0.85
C PRO A 153 -1.59 -12.11 -1.49
N GLY A 154 -2.10 -12.66 -2.58
CA GLY A 154 -3.39 -12.22 -3.14
C GLY A 154 -4.55 -12.83 -2.37
N PHE A 155 -5.60 -12.04 -2.12
CA PHE A 155 -6.77 -12.47 -1.36
C PHE A 155 -8.01 -12.70 -2.23
N ALA A 156 -7.88 -12.70 -3.56
CA ALA A 156 -9.02 -12.90 -4.46
C ALA A 156 -9.74 -14.23 -4.24
N TRP A 157 -9.04 -15.27 -3.80
CA TRP A 157 -9.59 -16.59 -3.49
C TRP A 157 -10.28 -16.66 -2.12
N ARG A 158 -9.99 -15.72 -1.22
CA ARG A 158 -10.41 -15.76 0.19
C ARG A 158 -11.48 -14.73 0.53
N LEU A 159 -11.42 -13.56 -0.10
CA LEU A 159 -12.36 -12.47 0.13
C LEU A 159 -13.29 -12.32 -1.08
N ASP A 160 -14.59 -12.33 -0.83
CA ASP A 160 -15.57 -11.90 -1.83
C ASP A 160 -15.51 -10.36 -2.03
N ASP A 161 -16.33 -9.85 -2.97
CA ASP A 161 -16.29 -8.42 -3.31
C ASP A 161 -16.74 -7.52 -2.15
N GLU A 162 -17.73 -7.97 -1.38
CA GLU A 162 -18.23 -7.23 -0.21
C GLU A 162 -17.21 -7.23 0.94
N GLN A 163 -16.57 -8.38 1.21
CA GLN A 163 -15.54 -8.50 2.24
C GLN A 163 -14.32 -7.64 1.90
N ALA A 164 -13.87 -7.69 0.63
CA ALA A 164 -12.76 -6.87 0.15
C ALA A 164 -13.08 -5.37 0.26
N ALA A 165 -14.29 -4.96 -0.15
CA ALA A 165 -14.73 -3.58 -0.03
C ALA A 165 -14.79 -3.11 1.44
N ARG A 166 -15.29 -3.95 2.36
CA ARG A 166 -15.34 -3.62 3.80
C ARG A 166 -13.95 -3.47 4.40
N VAL A 167 -13.04 -4.42 4.18
CA VAL A 167 -11.69 -4.32 4.76
C VAL A 167 -10.91 -3.15 4.18
N LEU A 168 -11.05 -2.87 2.89
CA LEU A 168 -10.39 -1.71 2.28
C LEU A 168 -10.97 -0.38 2.78
N THR A 169 -12.28 -0.31 2.99
CA THR A 169 -12.93 0.86 3.61
C THR A 169 -12.44 1.05 5.04
N PHE A 170 -12.34 -0.03 5.83
CA PHE A 170 -11.77 0.02 7.18
C PHE A 170 -10.35 0.58 7.17
N ILE A 171 -9.48 0.08 6.30
CA ILE A 171 -8.08 0.54 6.16
C ILE A 171 -8.04 2.02 5.79
N ARG A 172 -8.90 2.45 4.87
CA ARG A 172 -8.97 3.83 4.34
C ARG A 172 -9.56 4.85 5.32
N SER A 173 -10.20 4.38 6.40
CA SER A 173 -10.80 5.23 7.46
C SER A 173 -10.15 5.07 8.84
N SER A 174 -9.12 4.22 8.96
CA SER A 174 -8.44 3.93 10.23
C SER A 174 -7.12 4.69 10.37
N TRP A 175 -6.63 4.84 11.59
CA TRP A 175 -5.31 5.39 11.96
C TRP A 175 -5.07 6.82 11.47
N GLY A 176 -6.12 7.58 11.20
CA GLY A 176 -6.04 8.92 10.62
C GLY A 176 -6.01 8.93 9.09
N ASN A 177 -6.24 7.80 8.46
CA ASN A 177 -6.57 7.77 7.04
C ASN A 177 -7.97 8.35 6.84
N GLU A 178 -8.11 9.24 5.88
CA GLU A 178 -9.36 9.88 5.49
C GLU A 178 -9.50 9.82 3.97
N ALA A 179 -9.96 8.68 3.46
CA ALA A 179 -10.17 8.46 2.05
C ALA A 179 -11.58 7.88 1.80
N PRO A 180 -12.14 8.07 0.59
CA PRO A 180 -13.48 7.57 0.25
C PRO A 180 -13.61 6.06 0.47
N LYS A 181 -14.82 5.62 0.85
CA LYS A 181 -15.13 4.18 0.94
C LYS A 181 -14.91 3.48 -0.40
N VAL A 182 -14.69 2.17 -0.33
CA VAL A 182 -14.62 1.29 -1.50
C VAL A 182 -15.97 0.58 -1.66
N GLU A 183 -16.49 0.60 -2.87
CA GLU A 183 -17.73 -0.10 -3.19
C GLU A 183 -17.43 -1.51 -3.73
N ALA A 184 -18.30 -2.48 -3.42
CA ALA A 184 -18.17 -3.85 -3.93
C ALA A 184 -18.17 -3.92 -5.48
N SER A 185 -18.87 -3.00 -6.15
CA SER A 185 -18.87 -2.89 -7.60
C SER A 185 -17.49 -2.52 -8.18
N GLU A 186 -16.69 -1.70 -7.46
CA GLU A 186 -15.32 -1.37 -7.86
C GLU A 186 -14.40 -2.60 -7.72
N VAL A 187 -14.57 -3.35 -6.62
CA VAL A 187 -13.86 -4.62 -6.42
C VAL A 187 -14.20 -5.62 -7.51
N SER A 188 -15.49 -5.78 -7.80
CA SER A 188 -16.00 -6.69 -8.85
C SER A 188 -15.46 -6.34 -10.22
N ALA A 189 -15.38 -5.04 -10.55
CA ALA A 189 -14.81 -4.59 -11.82
C ALA A 189 -13.36 -5.03 -11.98
N ILE A 190 -12.53 -4.82 -10.96
CA ILE A 190 -11.10 -5.19 -10.99
C ILE A 190 -10.92 -6.72 -10.95
N ARG A 191 -11.77 -7.45 -10.20
CA ARG A 191 -11.71 -8.91 -10.13
C ARG A 191 -11.95 -9.58 -11.49
N LYS A 192 -12.81 -9.03 -12.34
CA LYS A 192 -13.07 -9.54 -13.71
C LYS A 192 -11.82 -9.53 -14.59
N ASP A 193 -10.89 -8.62 -14.32
CA ASP A 193 -9.64 -8.51 -15.07
C ASP A 193 -8.54 -9.43 -14.53
N ILE A 194 -8.82 -10.19 -13.45
CA ILE A 194 -7.87 -11.15 -12.91
C ILE A 194 -8.04 -12.48 -13.63
N PRO A 195 -6.97 -13.02 -14.26
CA PRO A 195 -7.01 -14.32 -14.90
C PRO A 195 -7.48 -15.41 -13.91
N HIS A 196 -8.35 -16.30 -14.33
CA HIS A 196 -8.86 -17.42 -13.50
C HIS A 196 -7.72 -18.22 -12.84
N LYS A 197 -6.59 -18.37 -13.50
CA LYS A 197 -5.40 -19.04 -12.96
C LYS A 197 -4.86 -18.35 -11.70
N GLU A 198 -4.94 -17.03 -11.63
CA GLU A 198 -4.48 -16.26 -10.46
C GLU A 198 -5.52 -16.28 -9.33
N LEU A 199 -6.82 -16.31 -9.67
CA LEU A 199 -7.91 -16.44 -8.70
C LEU A 199 -7.88 -17.77 -7.92
N ALA A 200 -7.37 -18.84 -8.54
CA ALA A 200 -7.33 -20.19 -7.99
C ALA A 200 -6.04 -20.47 -7.17
N GLN A 201 -5.08 -19.57 -7.15
CA GLN A 201 -3.84 -19.77 -6.40
C GLN A 201 -4.05 -19.55 -4.90
N GLN A 202 -4.56 -20.60 -4.23
CA GLN A 202 -4.25 -20.77 -2.81
C GLN A 202 -2.72 -20.88 -2.67
N PRO A 203 -2.10 -20.19 -1.68
CA PRO A 203 -0.76 -20.56 -1.29
C PRO A 203 -0.78 -22.06 -0.98
N SER A 204 -0.14 -22.86 -1.81
CA SER A 204 0.00 -24.28 -1.49
C SER A 204 0.83 -24.38 -0.22
N LEU A 205 0.17 -24.53 0.91
CA LEU A 205 0.79 -25.09 2.08
C LEU A 205 1.12 -26.55 1.71
N LYS A 206 2.25 -26.75 1.04
CA LYS A 206 2.84 -28.09 1.00
C LYS A 206 3.41 -28.35 2.38
N PRO A 207 3.06 -29.48 3.00
CA PRO A 207 3.62 -29.88 4.28
C PRO A 207 5.14 -30.03 4.24
#